data_19c8974f4d249e0c3bcc1b9e80e56e81
#
_entry.id   19c8974f4d249e0c3bcc1b9e80e56e81
#
_cell.length_a   1.000
_cell.length_b   1.000
_cell.length_c   1.000
_cell.angle_alpha   90.00
_cell.angle_beta   90.00
_cell.angle_gamma   90.00
#
_symmetry.space_group_name_H-M   'P 1'
#
loop_
_entity.id
_entity.type
_entity.pdbx_description
1 polymer ?
#
loop_
_entity_poly.entity_id
_entity_poly.type
_entity_poly.pdbx_seq_one_letter_code
_entity_poly.pdbx_strand_id
1 'polypeptide(L)'
;MKCINCGTDNKLKDRTANQGRCLKCNHPFVFEPTSMLNVKITDSMFAKTLADISASHTLYFTPKQLLYFLDSRVRKKAFQPIVFWFSYLFWNVWVTGFVGGFTAFIPNSFLVFNLVYQAVTIWYLFNNTNSSRLNNASRKASAKTLQGLGVVILVVGISASLFVLDSFPVFSIVVILGLLSIFLGTRQLGKVENIPQQFLFSSTDLDSWLRKWQQINGKVDKVLTSQQEQIAPTSINPDIKAYSFDRLVVCDSANIAKLLIANNFHFENNCAILSITGYPESIFSTIMEMLRRNPDLKVYAIHDCSSKGVSLVHHLRTSEKWFLNSNVTIIDLGLLPRQIIASQGKMFTRFSSQLKDEAKKLSVDIRLTLTAEELAWLDTGNFVELESFTPQKLIQVLRHGISGSLNLESDDSSIILIGDSGINSGNDIYMVESFG
;
A
#
# COMPACT_ATOMS: atom_id res chain seq x y z
N MET A 1 17.76 -20.74 7.43
CA MET A 1 17.76 -19.26 7.48
C MET A 1 19.18 -18.77 7.25
N LYS A 2 19.39 -17.91 6.26
CA LYS A 2 20.74 -17.40 5.95
C LYS A 2 21.20 -16.39 6.97
N CYS A 3 22.43 -16.53 7.45
CA CYS A 3 23.09 -15.55 8.32
C CYS A 3 23.46 -14.31 7.50
N ILE A 4 23.16 -13.12 8.01
CA ILE A 4 23.44 -11.85 7.31
C ILE A 4 24.94 -11.52 7.31
N ASN A 5 25.69 -12.02 8.29
CA ASN A 5 27.12 -11.75 8.43
C ASN A 5 28.01 -12.64 7.53
N CYS A 6 27.73 -13.96 7.45
CA CYS A 6 28.58 -14.90 6.71
C CYS A 6 27.87 -15.65 5.57
N GLY A 7 26.58 -15.41 5.34
CA GLY A 7 25.79 -16.05 4.28
C GLY A 7 25.44 -17.53 4.50
N THR A 8 25.96 -18.18 5.56
CA THR A 8 25.73 -19.61 5.84
C THR A 8 24.26 -19.87 6.12
N ASP A 9 23.71 -20.92 5.51
CA ASP A 9 22.34 -21.33 5.79
C ASP A 9 22.28 -22.21 7.04
N ASN A 10 21.45 -21.83 8.01
CA ASN A 10 21.26 -22.50 9.28
C ASN A 10 19.86 -23.08 9.36
N LYS A 11 19.73 -24.39 9.49
CA LYS A 11 18.44 -25.07 9.73
C LYS A 11 17.93 -24.75 11.13
N LEU A 12 16.66 -25.06 11.40
CA LEU A 12 16.09 -24.84 12.74
C LEU A 12 16.86 -25.59 13.83
N LYS A 13 17.22 -26.86 13.58
CA LYS A 13 18.02 -27.68 14.50
C LYS A 13 19.35 -27.02 14.86
N ASP A 14 20.01 -26.45 13.86
CA ASP A 14 21.31 -25.79 14.02
C ASP A 14 21.19 -24.56 14.92
N ARG A 15 20.18 -23.74 14.70
CA ARG A 15 19.93 -22.53 15.49
C ARG A 15 19.51 -22.87 16.93
N THR A 16 18.68 -23.91 17.10
CA THR A 16 18.27 -24.36 18.44
C THR A 16 19.47 -24.92 19.22
N ALA A 17 20.31 -25.73 18.59
CA ALA A 17 21.51 -26.27 19.21
C ALA A 17 22.54 -25.19 19.60
N ASN A 18 22.62 -24.10 18.79
CA ASN A 18 23.58 -23.01 19.03
C ASN A 18 22.90 -21.75 19.64
N GLN A 19 21.87 -21.94 20.44
CA GLN A 19 21.21 -20.87 21.22
C GLN A 19 20.83 -19.64 20.40
N GLY A 20 20.29 -19.84 19.19
CA GLY A 20 19.86 -18.77 18.29
C GLY A 20 21.01 -18.05 17.59
N ARG A 21 22.18 -18.69 17.43
CA ARG A 21 23.36 -18.15 16.77
C ARG A 21 23.75 -18.96 15.53
N CYS A 22 24.47 -18.31 14.62
CA CYS A 22 25.00 -18.96 13.42
C CYS A 22 26.08 -19.98 13.77
N LEU A 23 26.01 -21.20 13.22
CA LEU A 23 26.99 -22.25 13.43
C LEU A 23 28.42 -21.86 12.99
N LYS A 24 28.54 -21.03 11.93
CA LYS A 24 29.85 -20.70 11.36
C LYS A 24 30.52 -19.51 12.03
N CYS A 25 29.77 -18.39 12.23
CA CYS A 25 30.36 -17.14 12.72
C CYS A 25 29.84 -16.70 14.09
N ASN A 26 29.01 -17.51 14.72
CA ASN A 26 28.39 -17.24 16.02
C ASN A 26 27.56 -15.94 16.12
N HIS A 27 27.23 -15.33 14.97
CA HIS A 27 26.39 -14.13 14.90
C HIS A 27 24.97 -14.45 15.41
N PRO A 28 24.40 -13.70 16.37
CA PRO A 28 23.06 -13.97 16.88
C PRO A 28 22.00 -13.60 15.83
N PHE A 29 20.94 -14.40 15.73
CA PHE A 29 19.78 -14.08 14.93
C PHE A 29 18.81 -13.18 15.71
N VAL A 30 18.31 -12.14 15.06
CA VAL A 30 17.34 -11.20 15.65
C VAL A 30 15.95 -11.83 15.69
N PHE A 31 15.59 -12.54 14.62
CA PHE A 31 14.27 -13.12 14.42
C PHE A 31 14.31 -14.64 14.42
N GLU A 32 13.32 -15.23 15.07
CA GLU A 32 13.07 -16.67 14.98
C GLU A 32 11.65 -16.89 14.43
N PRO A 33 11.52 -17.19 13.12
CA PRO A 33 10.22 -17.30 12.45
C PRO A 33 9.30 -18.37 13.03
N THR A 34 9.85 -19.37 13.72
CA THR A 34 9.06 -20.46 14.32
C THR A 34 8.36 -20.05 15.60
N SER A 35 8.88 -19.06 16.33
CA SER A 35 8.26 -18.51 17.54
C SER A 35 7.31 -17.33 17.24
N MET A 36 7.28 -16.83 15.99
CA MET A 36 6.43 -15.72 15.60
C MET A 36 5.02 -16.22 15.21
N LEU A 37 3.97 -15.72 15.88
CA LEU A 37 2.59 -16.20 15.72
C LEU A 37 1.97 -15.82 14.37
N ASN A 38 1.89 -14.53 14.08
CA ASN A 38 1.10 -14.02 12.95
C ASN A 38 1.92 -13.71 11.70
N VAL A 39 3.15 -13.33 11.88
CA VAL A 39 4.05 -12.82 10.84
C VAL A 39 5.39 -13.50 10.96
N LYS A 40 5.88 -14.09 9.86
CA LYS A 40 7.19 -14.77 9.85
C LYS A 40 8.22 -13.89 9.16
N ILE A 41 9.11 -13.30 9.93
CA ILE A 41 10.20 -12.46 9.45
C ILE A 41 11.52 -13.19 9.68
N THR A 42 12.45 -13.06 8.73
CA THR A 42 13.83 -13.55 8.85
C THR A 42 14.80 -12.37 8.81
N ASP A 43 15.99 -12.53 9.37
CA ASP A 43 17.03 -11.49 9.37
C ASP A 43 17.36 -11.03 7.95
N SER A 44 17.52 -11.96 7.01
CA SER A 44 17.81 -11.63 5.61
C SER A 44 16.66 -10.86 4.92
N MET A 45 15.40 -11.19 5.25
CA MET A 45 14.23 -10.47 4.75
C MET A 45 14.19 -9.04 5.33
N PHE A 46 14.43 -8.89 6.62
CA PHE A 46 14.41 -7.59 7.28
C PHE A 46 15.55 -6.70 6.79
N ALA A 47 16.80 -7.23 6.69
CA ALA A 47 17.94 -6.53 6.10
C ALA A 47 17.64 -6.03 4.68
N LYS A 48 17.09 -6.91 3.83
CA LYS A 48 16.69 -6.53 2.47
C LYS A 48 15.58 -5.47 2.47
N THR A 49 14.64 -5.54 3.41
CA THR A 49 13.58 -4.53 3.55
C THR A 49 14.15 -3.16 3.89
N LEU A 50 15.11 -3.09 4.82
CA LEU A 50 15.81 -1.84 5.17
C LEU A 50 16.61 -1.28 3.99
N ALA A 51 17.32 -2.14 3.26
CA ALA A 51 18.08 -1.73 2.08
C ALA A 51 17.17 -1.19 0.96
N ASP A 52 16.07 -1.88 0.68
CA ASP A 52 15.18 -1.51 -0.43
C ASP A 52 14.37 -0.25 -0.12
N ILE A 53 13.85 -0.07 1.12
CA ILE A 53 13.12 1.15 1.49
C ILE A 53 14.02 2.39 1.49
N SER A 54 15.28 2.22 1.87
CA SER A 54 16.28 3.28 1.87
C SER A 54 16.99 3.48 0.53
N ALA A 55 16.54 2.83 -0.54
CA ALA A 55 17.22 2.84 -1.84
C ALA A 55 18.74 2.56 -1.69
N SER A 56 19.08 1.41 -1.10
CA SER A 56 20.47 1.01 -0.79
C SER A 56 21.20 2.00 0.13
N HIS A 57 20.55 2.40 1.21
CA HIS A 57 21.07 3.31 2.25
C HIS A 57 21.33 4.75 1.80
N THR A 58 20.70 5.20 0.71
CA THR A 58 20.81 6.59 0.23
C THR A 58 19.74 7.49 0.83
N LEU A 59 18.50 7.03 0.93
CA LEU A 59 17.35 7.82 1.35
C LEU A 59 16.95 7.57 2.81
N TYR A 60 16.55 8.64 3.48
CA TYR A 60 15.88 8.58 4.78
C TYR A 60 14.42 8.16 4.61
N PHE A 61 13.90 7.46 5.61
CA PHE A 61 12.51 6.99 5.66
C PHE A 61 11.92 7.09 7.07
N THR A 62 10.59 7.20 7.17
CA THR A 62 9.89 7.21 8.45
C THR A 62 9.64 5.78 8.96
N PRO A 63 9.52 5.56 10.28
CA PRO A 63 9.12 4.26 10.83
C PRO A 63 7.79 3.76 10.25
N LYS A 64 6.88 4.69 9.95
CA LYS A 64 5.57 4.37 9.39
C LYS A 64 5.65 3.92 7.93
N GLN A 65 6.54 4.52 7.11
CA GLN A 65 6.84 4.00 5.77
C GLN A 65 7.41 2.58 5.84
N LEU A 66 8.29 2.30 6.80
CA LEU A 66 8.80 0.95 7.02
C LEU A 66 7.68 -0.02 7.42
N LEU A 67 6.71 0.41 8.26
CA LEU A 67 5.56 -0.39 8.63
C LEU A 67 4.75 -0.81 7.39
N TYR A 68 4.39 0.14 6.54
CA TYR A 68 3.67 -0.13 5.28
C TYR A 68 4.45 -1.05 4.35
N PHE A 69 5.73 -0.78 4.18
CA PHE A 69 6.58 -1.52 3.26
C PHE A 69 6.84 -2.97 3.72
N LEU A 70 7.08 -3.16 5.02
CA LEU A 70 7.24 -4.49 5.61
C LEU A 70 5.92 -5.28 5.59
N ASP A 71 4.78 -4.63 5.92
CA ASP A 71 3.46 -5.24 5.85
C ASP A 71 3.17 -5.76 4.44
N SER A 72 3.45 -4.97 3.41
CA SER A 72 3.26 -5.37 2.02
C SER A 72 4.10 -6.60 1.63
N ARG A 73 5.32 -6.73 2.16
CA ARG A 73 6.22 -7.86 1.91
C ARG A 73 5.83 -9.15 2.62
N VAL A 74 5.25 -9.01 3.80
CA VAL A 74 4.82 -10.16 4.60
C VAL A 74 3.48 -10.71 4.10
N ARG A 75 2.68 -9.90 3.42
CA ARG A 75 1.43 -10.37 2.81
C ARG A 75 1.70 -11.48 1.80
N LYS A 76 0.74 -12.37 1.63
CA LYS A 76 0.81 -13.39 0.58
C LYS A 76 0.95 -12.71 -0.79
N LYS A 77 1.65 -13.39 -1.71
CA LYS A 77 1.71 -12.97 -3.12
C LYS A 77 0.31 -12.67 -3.65
N ALA A 78 0.22 -11.64 -4.48
CA ALA A 78 -1.04 -11.25 -5.11
C ALA A 78 -1.68 -12.45 -5.84
N PHE A 79 -2.98 -12.62 -5.68
CA PHE A 79 -3.73 -13.63 -6.42
C PHE A 79 -3.78 -13.26 -7.91
N GLN A 80 -3.31 -14.16 -8.76
CA GLN A 80 -3.30 -13.97 -10.21
C GLN A 80 -4.38 -14.85 -10.86
N PRO A 81 -5.49 -14.28 -11.36
CA PRO A 81 -6.58 -15.06 -11.95
C PRO A 81 -6.15 -15.93 -13.13
N ILE A 82 -5.25 -15.43 -13.98
CA ILE A 82 -4.76 -16.16 -15.15
C ILE A 82 -4.04 -17.44 -14.73
N VAL A 83 -3.09 -17.32 -13.78
CA VAL A 83 -2.36 -18.48 -13.26
C VAL A 83 -3.30 -19.48 -12.60
N PHE A 84 -4.32 -18.97 -11.88
CA PHE A 84 -5.35 -19.81 -11.29
C PHE A 84 -6.10 -20.63 -12.36
N TRP A 85 -6.57 -20.00 -13.47
CA TRP A 85 -7.32 -20.70 -14.51
C TRP A 85 -6.49 -21.78 -15.20
N PHE A 86 -5.22 -21.50 -15.52
CA PHE A 86 -4.32 -22.54 -16.08
C PHE A 86 -4.12 -23.69 -15.08
N SER A 87 -3.87 -23.40 -13.83
CA SER A 87 -3.71 -24.40 -12.76
C SER A 87 -4.99 -25.21 -12.58
N TYR A 88 -6.15 -24.54 -12.55
CA TYR A 88 -7.45 -25.17 -12.41
C TYR A 88 -7.74 -26.16 -13.53
N LEU A 89 -7.54 -25.77 -14.78
CA LEU A 89 -7.73 -26.65 -15.94
C LEU A 89 -6.79 -27.85 -15.91
N PHE A 90 -5.50 -27.61 -15.65
CA PHE A 90 -4.51 -28.69 -15.55
C PHE A 90 -4.89 -29.72 -14.48
N TRP A 91 -5.16 -29.26 -13.26
CA TRP A 91 -5.50 -30.16 -12.15
C TRP A 91 -6.88 -30.81 -12.31
N ASN A 92 -7.85 -30.13 -12.93
CA ASN A 92 -9.14 -30.71 -13.23
C ASN A 92 -9.01 -31.90 -14.15
N VAL A 93 -8.29 -31.76 -15.26
CA VAL A 93 -8.04 -32.89 -16.21
C VAL A 93 -7.22 -33.98 -15.53
N TRP A 94 -6.19 -33.63 -14.76
CA TRP A 94 -5.34 -34.60 -14.07
C TRP A 94 -6.11 -35.39 -13.00
N VAL A 95 -6.87 -34.76 -12.13
CA VAL A 95 -7.67 -35.42 -11.10
C VAL A 95 -8.76 -36.29 -11.73
N THR A 96 -9.50 -35.76 -12.70
CA THR A 96 -10.60 -36.50 -13.33
C THR A 96 -10.08 -37.66 -14.17
N GLY A 97 -9.05 -37.46 -15.03
CA GLY A 97 -8.52 -38.47 -15.94
C GLY A 97 -7.61 -39.47 -15.24
N PHE A 98 -6.60 -38.98 -14.48
CA PHE A 98 -5.59 -39.88 -13.90
C PHE A 98 -6.12 -40.57 -12.65
N VAL A 99 -6.62 -39.84 -11.64
CA VAL A 99 -7.13 -40.46 -10.41
C VAL A 99 -8.39 -41.23 -10.67
N GLY A 100 -9.33 -40.71 -11.50
CA GLY A 100 -10.53 -41.41 -11.91
C GLY A 100 -10.23 -42.69 -12.73
N GLY A 101 -9.21 -42.65 -13.59
CA GLY A 101 -8.76 -43.82 -14.35
C GLY A 101 -8.15 -44.90 -13.46
N PHE A 102 -7.33 -44.55 -12.48
CA PHE A 102 -6.77 -45.51 -11.51
C PHE A 102 -7.85 -46.16 -10.61
N THR A 103 -8.97 -45.51 -10.42
CA THR A 103 -10.08 -45.99 -9.60
C THR A 103 -11.26 -46.47 -10.44
N ALA A 104 -11.04 -46.76 -11.72
CA ALA A 104 -12.09 -47.18 -12.67
C ALA A 104 -12.84 -48.45 -12.28
N PHE A 105 -12.28 -49.26 -11.34
CA PHE A 105 -12.96 -50.43 -10.73
C PHE A 105 -14.10 -50.01 -9.77
N ILE A 106 -14.16 -48.72 -9.39
CA ILE A 106 -15.28 -48.20 -8.59
C ILE A 106 -16.24 -47.47 -9.56
N PRO A 107 -17.52 -47.85 -9.62
CA PRO A 107 -18.47 -47.19 -10.50
C PRO A 107 -18.56 -45.68 -10.22
N ASN A 108 -18.52 -44.85 -11.25
CA ASN A 108 -18.61 -43.40 -11.22
C ASN A 108 -17.53 -42.69 -10.39
N SER A 109 -16.37 -43.31 -10.10
CA SER A 109 -15.29 -42.73 -9.33
C SER A 109 -14.80 -41.40 -9.90
N PHE A 110 -14.69 -41.27 -11.23
CA PHE A 110 -14.26 -40.05 -11.91
C PHE A 110 -15.22 -38.87 -11.65
N LEU A 111 -16.52 -39.11 -11.52
CA LEU A 111 -17.52 -38.09 -11.18
C LEU A 111 -17.36 -37.62 -9.75
N VAL A 112 -17.19 -38.56 -8.82
CA VAL A 112 -17.00 -38.22 -7.41
C VAL A 112 -15.74 -37.39 -7.22
N PHE A 113 -14.60 -37.78 -7.81
CA PHE A 113 -13.36 -37.01 -7.72
C PHE A 113 -13.47 -35.63 -8.35
N ASN A 114 -14.16 -35.51 -9.50
CA ASN A 114 -14.38 -34.19 -10.11
C ASN A 114 -15.25 -33.30 -9.21
N LEU A 115 -16.37 -33.79 -8.70
CA LEU A 115 -17.25 -33.03 -7.80
C LEU A 115 -16.54 -32.58 -6.51
N VAL A 116 -15.73 -33.46 -5.91
CA VAL A 116 -14.89 -33.12 -4.76
C VAL A 116 -13.88 -32.03 -5.13
N TYR A 117 -13.24 -32.15 -6.28
CA TYR A 117 -12.30 -31.13 -6.76
C TYR A 117 -12.98 -29.76 -6.93
N GLN A 118 -14.20 -29.71 -7.50
CA GLN A 118 -14.98 -28.47 -7.62
C GLN A 118 -15.28 -27.86 -6.23
N ALA A 119 -15.74 -28.67 -5.28
CA ALA A 119 -16.04 -28.22 -3.94
C ALA A 119 -14.80 -27.67 -3.21
N VAL A 120 -13.66 -28.34 -3.32
CA VAL A 120 -12.37 -27.89 -2.75
C VAL A 120 -11.92 -26.60 -3.40
N THR A 121 -12.09 -26.45 -4.71
CA THR A 121 -11.71 -25.23 -5.44
C THR A 121 -12.58 -24.03 -5.02
N ILE A 122 -13.90 -24.23 -4.85
CA ILE A 122 -14.83 -23.21 -4.33
C ILE A 122 -14.40 -22.80 -2.92
N TRP A 123 -14.13 -23.78 -2.04
CA TRP A 123 -13.68 -23.51 -0.67
C TRP A 123 -12.35 -22.75 -0.65
N TYR A 124 -11.37 -23.12 -1.49
CA TYR A 124 -10.09 -22.44 -1.59
C TYR A 124 -10.26 -20.98 -2.00
N LEU A 125 -11.04 -20.68 -3.04
CA LEU A 125 -11.31 -19.31 -3.48
C LEU A 125 -12.05 -18.52 -2.41
N PHE A 126 -13.08 -19.10 -1.80
CA PHE A 126 -13.83 -18.48 -0.69
C PHE A 126 -12.92 -18.14 0.48
N ASN A 127 -12.02 -19.04 0.88
CA ASN A 127 -11.06 -18.80 1.96
C ASN A 127 -10.06 -17.66 1.59
N ASN A 128 -9.66 -17.55 0.34
CA ASN A 128 -8.84 -16.45 -0.13
C ASN A 128 -9.57 -15.09 -0.03
N THR A 129 -10.87 -15.04 -0.30
CA THR A 129 -11.65 -13.78 -0.17
C THR A 129 -11.73 -13.29 1.28
N ASN A 130 -11.66 -14.18 2.26
CA ASN A 130 -11.71 -13.87 3.69
C ASN A 130 -10.32 -13.69 4.34
N SER A 131 -9.24 -13.97 3.60
CA SER A 131 -7.89 -13.94 4.15
C SER A 131 -7.42 -12.50 4.41
N SER A 132 -7.11 -12.16 5.65
CA SER A 132 -6.50 -10.88 6.04
C SER A 132 -5.07 -10.70 5.47
N ARG A 133 -4.41 -11.81 5.07
CA ARG A 133 -3.06 -11.80 4.49
C ARG A 133 -3.02 -11.41 3.01
N LEU A 134 -4.17 -11.31 2.34
CA LEU A 134 -4.29 -10.82 0.97
C LEU A 134 -4.68 -9.33 0.98
N ASN A 135 -4.19 -8.58 0.01
CA ASN A 135 -4.65 -7.21 -0.21
C ASN A 135 -6.08 -7.20 -0.80
N ASN A 136 -6.77 -6.07 -0.71
CA ASN A 136 -8.15 -5.95 -1.18
C ASN A 136 -8.30 -6.25 -2.68
N ALA A 137 -7.32 -5.86 -3.51
CA ALA A 137 -7.33 -6.17 -4.94
C ALA A 137 -7.31 -7.69 -5.20
N SER A 138 -6.45 -8.44 -4.51
CA SER A 138 -6.39 -9.91 -4.62
C SER A 138 -7.65 -10.58 -4.08
N ARG A 139 -8.23 -10.06 -2.98
CA ARG A 139 -9.50 -10.55 -2.44
C ARG A 139 -10.65 -10.32 -3.44
N LYS A 140 -10.72 -9.13 -4.06
CA LYS A 140 -11.69 -8.80 -5.11
C LYS A 140 -11.49 -9.69 -6.35
N ALA A 141 -10.25 -9.90 -6.77
CA ALA A 141 -9.93 -10.81 -7.88
C ALA A 141 -10.35 -12.26 -7.57
N SER A 142 -10.09 -12.77 -6.37
CA SER A 142 -10.54 -14.11 -5.95
C SER A 142 -12.06 -14.23 -5.94
N ALA A 143 -12.79 -13.19 -5.50
CA ALA A 143 -14.25 -13.17 -5.50
C ALA A 143 -14.83 -13.17 -6.92
N LYS A 144 -14.26 -12.37 -7.84
CA LYS A 144 -14.62 -12.40 -9.27
C LYS A 144 -14.32 -13.75 -9.92
N THR A 145 -13.18 -14.35 -9.57
CA THR A 145 -12.82 -15.70 -10.07
C THR A 145 -13.78 -16.75 -9.53
N LEU A 146 -14.26 -16.63 -8.30
CA LEU A 146 -15.26 -17.51 -7.71
C LEU A 146 -16.60 -17.42 -8.46
N GLN A 147 -17.04 -16.22 -8.86
CA GLN A 147 -18.22 -16.06 -9.73
C GLN A 147 -18.00 -16.72 -11.10
N GLY A 148 -16.86 -16.42 -11.75
CA GLY A 148 -16.53 -17.02 -13.05
C GLY A 148 -16.47 -18.55 -12.99
N LEU A 149 -15.92 -19.12 -11.91
CA LEU A 149 -15.91 -20.57 -11.69
C LEU A 149 -17.34 -21.14 -11.62
N GLY A 150 -18.24 -20.47 -10.90
CA GLY A 150 -19.65 -20.88 -10.83
C GLY A 150 -20.31 -20.90 -12.21
N VAL A 151 -20.07 -19.90 -13.05
CA VAL A 151 -20.57 -19.87 -14.45
C VAL A 151 -20.01 -21.03 -15.27
N VAL A 152 -18.70 -21.30 -15.15
CA VAL A 152 -18.06 -22.43 -15.85
C VAL A 152 -18.64 -23.77 -15.39
N ILE A 153 -18.83 -23.98 -14.09
CA ILE A 153 -19.45 -25.18 -13.54
C ILE A 153 -20.86 -25.36 -14.10
N LEU A 154 -21.67 -24.29 -14.14
CA LEU A 154 -23.02 -24.37 -14.71
C LEU A 154 -23.00 -24.74 -16.19
N VAL A 155 -22.25 -23.97 -17.00
CA VAL A 155 -22.26 -24.20 -18.45
C VAL A 155 -21.73 -25.58 -18.82
N VAL A 156 -20.53 -25.92 -18.34
CA VAL A 156 -19.88 -27.20 -18.70
C VAL A 156 -20.56 -28.37 -17.99
N GLY A 157 -20.88 -28.23 -16.71
CA GLY A 157 -21.45 -29.31 -15.93
C GLY A 157 -22.90 -29.65 -16.31
N ILE A 158 -23.73 -28.66 -16.63
CA ILE A 158 -25.10 -28.90 -17.14
C ILE A 158 -25.02 -29.61 -18.51
N SER A 159 -24.17 -29.11 -19.41
CA SER A 159 -23.99 -29.74 -20.70
C SER A 159 -23.51 -31.21 -20.58
N ALA A 160 -22.53 -31.45 -19.73
CA ALA A 160 -22.02 -32.79 -19.47
C ALA A 160 -23.08 -33.71 -18.84
N SER A 161 -23.86 -33.21 -17.86
CA SER A 161 -24.87 -34.03 -17.18
C SER A 161 -26.06 -34.42 -18.05
N LEU A 162 -26.45 -33.56 -19.01
CA LEU A 162 -27.59 -33.82 -19.91
C LEU A 162 -27.19 -34.59 -21.17
N PHE A 163 -26.05 -34.24 -21.79
CA PHE A 163 -25.70 -34.79 -23.10
C PHE A 163 -24.72 -35.97 -23.06
N VAL A 164 -23.96 -36.12 -21.95
CA VAL A 164 -22.90 -37.14 -21.84
C VAL A 164 -23.25 -38.22 -20.82
N LEU A 165 -23.78 -37.78 -19.65
CA LEU A 165 -23.99 -38.68 -18.51
C LEU A 165 -25.43 -39.12 -18.34
N ASP A 166 -26.38 -38.41 -18.91
CA ASP A 166 -27.83 -38.63 -18.78
C ASP A 166 -28.24 -38.89 -17.33
N SER A 167 -27.75 -38.05 -16.41
CA SER A 167 -27.88 -38.28 -14.95
C SER A 167 -28.46 -37.05 -14.24
N PHE A 168 -29.75 -37.16 -13.82
CA PHE A 168 -30.44 -36.11 -13.08
C PHE A 168 -29.79 -35.77 -11.70
N PRO A 169 -29.29 -36.77 -10.90
CA PRO A 169 -28.58 -36.44 -9.67
C PRO A 169 -27.33 -35.61 -9.87
N VAL A 170 -26.51 -35.87 -10.93
CA VAL A 170 -25.32 -35.09 -11.28
C VAL A 170 -25.72 -33.68 -11.69
N PHE A 171 -26.76 -33.56 -12.51
CA PHE A 171 -27.32 -32.26 -12.89
C PHE A 171 -27.68 -31.43 -11.67
N SER A 172 -28.40 -31.99 -10.72
CA SER A 172 -28.84 -31.29 -9.50
C SER A 172 -27.64 -30.79 -8.67
N ILE A 173 -26.62 -31.64 -8.46
CA ILE A 173 -25.42 -31.28 -7.71
C ILE A 173 -24.64 -30.15 -8.41
N VAL A 174 -24.48 -30.25 -9.73
CA VAL A 174 -23.79 -29.22 -10.53
C VAL A 174 -24.48 -27.87 -10.43
N VAL A 175 -25.82 -27.84 -10.54
CA VAL A 175 -26.61 -26.61 -10.39
C VAL A 175 -26.43 -26.01 -9.00
N ILE A 176 -26.49 -26.82 -7.95
CA ILE A 176 -26.28 -26.33 -6.57
C ILE A 176 -24.88 -25.76 -6.38
N LEU A 177 -23.83 -26.47 -6.83
CA LEU A 177 -22.44 -26.01 -6.68
C LEU A 177 -22.18 -24.73 -7.49
N GLY A 178 -22.68 -24.64 -8.71
CA GLY A 178 -22.51 -23.46 -9.55
C GLY A 178 -23.21 -22.24 -8.98
N LEU A 179 -24.48 -22.36 -8.58
CA LEU A 179 -25.22 -21.28 -7.94
C LEU A 179 -24.61 -20.85 -6.60
N LEU A 180 -24.17 -21.82 -5.77
CA LEU A 180 -23.47 -21.55 -4.53
C LEU A 180 -22.18 -20.75 -4.77
N SER A 181 -21.39 -21.12 -5.78
CA SER A 181 -20.16 -20.41 -6.14
C SER A 181 -20.44 -18.96 -6.56
N ILE A 182 -21.46 -18.74 -7.41
CA ILE A 182 -21.87 -17.39 -7.83
C ILE A 182 -22.36 -16.58 -6.63
N PHE A 183 -23.24 -17.15 -5.82
CA PHE A 183 -23.78 -16.49 -4.63
C PHE A 183 -22.67 -16.07 -3.65
N LEU A 184 -21.76 -17.00 -3.33
CA LEU A 184 -20.62 -16.70 -2.44
C LEU A 184 -19.72 -15.60 -3.05
N GLY A 185 -19.43 -15.68 -4.34
CA GLY A 185 -18.63 -14.68 -5.04
C GLY A 185 -19.25 -13.28 -5.00
N THR A 186 -20.55 -13.16 -5.27
CA THR A 186 -21.29 -11.90 -5.23
C THR A 186 -21.34 -11.32 -3.81
N ARG A 187 -21.64 -12.16 -2.81
CA ARG A 187 -21.65 -11.74 -1.41
C ARG A 187 -20.28 -11.24 -0.95
N GLN A 188 -19.20 -11.90 -1.37
CA GLN A 188 -17.86 -11.50 -0.99
C GLN A 188 -17.39 -10.21 -1.70
N LEU A 189 -17.79 -9.98 -2.95
CA LEU A 189 -17.51 -8.72 -3.64
C LEU A 189 -18.05 -7.52 -2.86
N GLY A 190 -19.31 -7.54 -2.47
CA GLY A 190 -19.92 -6.46 -1.69
C GLY A 190 -19.25 -6.25 -0.32
N LYS A 191 -18.71 -7.31 0.29
CA LYS A 191 -17.96 -7.19 1.55
C LYS A 191 -16.58 -6.56 1.33
N VAL A 192 -15.85 -7.01 0.32
CA VAL A 192 -14.44 -6.58 0.10
C VAL A 192 -14.35 -5.12 -0.25
N GLU A 193 -15.35 -4.55 -0.93
CA GLU A 193 -15.37 -3.12 -1.26
C GLU A 193 -15.44 -2.20 -0.04
N ASN A 194 -16.04 -2.68 1.04
CA ASN A 194 -16.32 -1.90 2.25
C ASN A 194 -15.38 -2.19 3.43
N ILE A 195 -14.41 -3.11 3.29
CA ILE A 195 -13.52 -3.46 4.40
C ILE A 195 -12.18 -2.73 4.25
N PRO A 196 -11.86 -1.81 5.17
CA PRO A 196 -10.54 -1.17 5.22
C PRO A 196 -9.45 -2.20 5.53
N GLN A 197 -8.26 -1.94 5.01
CA GLN A 197 -7.12 -2.80 5.26
C GLN A 197 -6.57 -2.55 6.66
N GLN A 198 -6.26 -3.62 7.37
CA GLN A 198 -5.59 -3.58 8.66
C GLN A 198 -4.16 -4.11 8.50
N PHE A 199 -3.24 -3.58 9.30
CA PHE A 199 -1.89 -4.10 9.37
C PHE A 199 -1.87 -5.53 9.95
N LEU A 200 -0.94 -6.36 9.49
CA LEU A 200 -0.73 -7.71 10.01
C LEU A 200 -0.03 -7.71 11.37
N PHE A 201 0.63 -6.61 11.72
CA PHE A 201 1.34 -6.38 12.97
C PHE A 201 1.26 -4.90 13.36
N SER A 202 1.47 -4.59 14.61
CA SER A 202 1.35 -3.23 15.14
C SER A 202 2.64 -2.40 14.96
N SER A 203 2.53 -1.08 15.10
CA SER A 203 3.69 -0.19 15.17
C SER A 203 4.60 -0.54 16.37
N THR A 204 4.02 -0.94 17.50
CA THR A 204 4.77 -1.36 18.69
C THR A 204 5.60 -2.63 18.44
N ASP A 205 5.08 -3.57 17.63
CA ASP A 205 5.85 -4.75 17.20
C ASP A 205 7.05 -4.32 16.36
N LEU A 206 6.82 -3.43 15.36
CA LEU A 206 7.90 -2.91 14.52
C LEU A 206 8.97 -2.20 15.34
N ASP A 207 8.58 -1.34 16.29
CA ASP A 207 9.52 -0.62 17.16
C ASP A 207 10.35 -1.58 18.01
N SER A 208 9.74 -2.67 18.50
CA SER A 208 10.45 -3.72 19.23
C SER A 208 11.45 -4.45 18.35
N TRP A 209 11.09 -4.76 17.10
CA TRP A 209 11.95 -5.41 16.12
C TRP A 209 13.09 -4.51 15.68
N LEU A 210 12.85 -3.23 15.46
CA LEU A 210 13.89 -2.25 15.15
C LEU A 210 14.91 -2.12 16.28
N ARG A 211 14.44 -2.04 17.54
CA ARG A 211 15.33 -1.97 18.71
C ARG A 211 16.19 -3.23 18.83
N LYS A 212 15.59 -4.42 18.71
CA LYS A 212 16.37 -5.69 18.71
C LYS A 212 17.37 -5.76 17.57
N TRP A 213 16.95 -5.31 16.37
CA TRP A 213 17.85 -5.25 15.22
C TRP A 213 19.04 -4.34 15.48
N GLN A 214 18.81 -3.14 16.00
CA GLN A 214 19.86 -2.17 16.32
C GLN A 214 20.82 -2.66 17.40
N GLN A 215 20.33 -3.40 18.39
CA GLN A 215 21.17 -3.99 19.44
C GLN A 215 22.16 -5.02 18.90
N ILE A 216 21.81 -5.77 17.87
CA ILE A 216 22.63 -6.86 17.32
C ILE A 216 23.44 -6.40 16.10
N ASN A 217 22.83 -5.63 15.20
CA ASN A 217 23.41 -5.28 13.89
C ASN A 217 23.88 -3.83 13.79
N GLY A 218 23.76 -3.07 14.87
CA GLY A 218 24.10 -1.65 14.89
C GLY A 218 22.96 -0.73 14.44
N LYS A 219 23.22 0.58 14.56
CA LYS A 219 22.24 1.63 14.27
C LYS A 219 21.76 1.59 12.81
N VAL A 220 20.47 1.81 12.59
CA VAL A 220 19.90 2.02 11.26
C VAL A 220 19.91 3.53 10.99
N ASP A 221 20.92 4.02 10.26
CA ASP A 221 21.20 5.46 10.13
C ASP A 221 20.14 6.23 9.36
N LYS A 222 19.38 5.58 8.50
CA LYS A 222 18.40 6.22 7.62
C LYS A 222 16.97 6.26 8.15
N VAL A 223 16.73 5.82 9.39
CA VAL A 223 15.41 5.92 10.04
C VAL A 223 15.26 7.29 10.68
N LEU A 224 14.23 8.02 10.29
CA LEU A 224 13.84 9.27 10.94
C LEU A 224 13.13 8.96 12.26
N THR A 225 13.78 9.26 13.38
CA THR A 225 13.17 9.12 14.71
C THR A 225 12.62 10.44 15.20
N SER A 226 11.62 10.38 16.10
CA SER A 226 11.05 11.59 16.74
C SER A 226 12.09 12.39 17.56
N GLN A 227 13.15 11.73 18.03
CA GLN A 227 14.24 12.36 18.79
C GLN A 227 15.20 13.22 17.93
N GLN A 228 15.15 13.11 16.60
CA GLN A 228 15.91 14.03 15.74
C GLN A 228 15.31 15.46 15.67
N GLU A 229 14.29 15.77 16.47
CA GLU A 229 13.83 17.13 16.69
C GLU A 229 14.87 18.03 17.35
N GLN A 230 15.89 17.44 17.97
CA GLN A 230 16.94 18.19 18.72
C GLN A 230 18.23 18.46 17.92
N ILE A 231 18.31 18.10 16.66
CA ILE A 231 19.26 18.80 15.79
C ILE A 231 18.57 20.14 15.46
N ALA A 232 18.55 21.03 16.44
CA ALA A 232 18.40 22.44 16.16
C ALA A 232 19.34 22.72 14.97
N PRO A 233 18.83 23.35 13.87
CA PRO A 233 19.75 23.81 12.85
C PRO A 233 20.76 24.68 13.60
N THR A 234 21.99 24.14 13.74
CA THR A 234 23.12 24.84 14.28
C THR A 234 23.20 26.13 13.47
N SER A 235 22.88 27.26 14.13
CA SER A 235 22.90 28.60 13.59
C SER A 235 22.31 28.70 12.17
N ILE A 236 21.16 29.32 12.06
CA ILE A 236 20.62 29.76 10.76
C ILE A 236 21.75 30.44 10.05
N ASN A 237 22.29 29.77 9.02
CA ASN A 237 23.36 30.35 8.24
C ASN A 237 22.81 31.67 7.69
N PRO A 238 23.46 32.84 7.94
CA PRO A 238 22.94 34.11 7.44
C PRO A 238 22.75 34.14 5.92
N ASP A 239 23.37 33.20 5.21
CA ASP A 239 23.17 32.98 3.78
C ASP A 239 21.74 32.51 3.41
N ILE A 240 20.96 31.91 4.32
CA ILE A 240 19.54 31.58 4.07
C ILE A 240 18.71 32.84 3.83
N LYS A 241 19.08 33.98 4.40
CA LYS A 241 18.44 35.27 4.13
C LYS A 241 18.69 35.81 2.72
N ALA A 242 19.70 35.29 2.00
CA ALA A 242 20.03 35.67 0.65
C ALA A 242 19.34 34.82 -0.41
N TYR A 243 18.74 33.68 -0.02
CA TYR A 243 18.02 32.82 -0.96
C TYR A 243 16.57 33.30 -1.13
N SER A 244 16.24 33.77 -2.32
CA SER A 244 14.87 33.99 -2.77
C SER A 244 14.30 32.64 -3.18
N PHE A 245 13.38 32.08 -2.37
CA PHE A 245 12.64 30.89 -2.78
C PHE A 245 11.45 31.30 -3.67
N ASP A 246 11.40 30.74 -4.86
CA ASP A 246 10.28 30.95 -5.78
C ASP A 246 9.15 29.94 -5.55
N ARG A 247 9.41 28.95 -4.70
CA ARG A 247 8.53 27.81 -4.47
C ARG A 247 8.43 27.48 -2.99
N LEU A 248 7.22 27.14 -2.56
CA LEU A 248 6.95 26.62 -1.24
C LEU A 248 6.24 25.28 -1.34
N VAL A 249 6.73 24.29 -0.64
CA VAL A 249 6.04 23.01 -0.42
C VAL A 249 5.42 23.01 0.97
N VAL A 250 4.10 22.88 1.06
CA VAL A 250 3.38 22.78 2.33
C VAL A 250 2.85 21.37 2.53
N CYS A 251 3.31 20.71 3.59
CA CYS A 251 2.89 19.37 3.95
C CYS A 251 1.80 19.42 5.03
N ASP A 252 0.81 18.54 4.95
CA ASP A 252 -0.19 18.35 6.01
C ASP A 252 0.40 17.75 7.30
N SER A 253 1.56 17.09 7.17
CA SER A 253 2.25 16.38 8.25
C SER A 253 3.69 16.86 8.42
N ALA A 254 4.10 17.09 9.68
CA ALA A 254 5.51 17.37 10.01
C ALA A 254 6.44 16.20 9.61
N ASN A 255 5.96 14.95 9.64
CA ASN A 255 6.78 13.80 9.28
C ASN A 255 7.14 13.81 7.79
N ILE A 256 6.21 14.19 6.93
CA ILE A 256 6.48 14.32 5.48
C ILE A 256 7.44 15.49 5.23
N ALA A 257 7.25 16.63 5.90
CA ALA A 257 8.19 17.74 5.79
C ALA A 257 9.61 17.33 6.25
N LYS A 258 9.75 16.64 7.39
CA LYS A 258 11.03 16.09 7.88
C LYS A 258 11.65 15.14 6.86
N LEU A 259 10.85 14.25 6.27
CA LEU A 259 11.30 13.30 5.26
C LEU A 259 11.89 14.00 4.04
N LEU A 260 11.20 14.99 3.52
CA LEU A 260 11.65 15.76 2.34
C LEU A 260 12.91 16.56 2.64
N ILE A 261 12.98 17.23 3.81
CA ILE A 261 14.15 17.99 4.25
C ILE A 261 15.36 17.07 4.43
N ALA A 262 15.19 15.93 5.12
CA ALA A 262 16.27 14.97 5.36
C ALA A 262 16.83 14.36 4.07
N ASN A 263 16.01 14.28 3.03
CA ASN A 263 16.42 13.82 1.69
C ASN A 263 16.84 14.94 0.75
N ASN A 264 17.15 16.14 1.27
CA ASN A 264 17.64 17.29 0.51
C ASN A 264 16.72 17.78 -0.63
N PHE A 265 15.42 17.43 -0.57
CA PHE A 265 14.46 17.80 -1.61
C PHE A 265 14.37 19.30 -1.82
N HIS A 266 14.53 20.11 -0.76
CA HIS A 266 14.51 21.56 -0.79
C HIS A 266 15.65 22.16 -1.61
N PHE A 267 16.85 21.58 -1.53
CA PHE A 267 17.99 22.03 -2.34
C PHE A 267 17.83 21.66 -3.80
N GLU A 268 17.43 20.43 -4.09
CA GLU A 268 17.27 19.93 -5.46
C GLU A 268 16.20 20.67 -6.26
N ASN A 269 15.16 21.18 -5.58
CA ASN A 269 14.02 21.83 -6.24
C ASN A 269 13.93 23.34 -5.97
N ASN A 270 14.92 23.93 -5.31
CA ASN A 270 14.95 25.33 -4.91
C ASN A 270 13.63 25.80 -4.25
N CYS A 271 13.20 25.07 -3.21
CA CYS A 271 11.94 25.33 -2.55
C CYS A 271 12.08 25.37 -1.03
N ALA A 272 11.28 26.19 -0.36
CA ALA A 272 11.08 26.08 1.06
C ALA A 272 10.14 24.90 1.36
N ILE A 273 10.33 24.22 2.50
CA ILE A 273 9.44 23.14 2.93
C ILE A 273 8.91 23.47 4.34
N LEU A 274 7.61 23.58 4.47
CA LEU A 274 6.93 23.83 5.72
C LEU A 274 5.81 22.81 5.94
N SER A 275 5.41 22.59 7.20
CA SER A 275 4.20 21.85 7.48
C SER A 275 3.10 22.78 8.03
N ILE A 276 1.85 22.36 7.84
CA ILE A 276 0.68 23.06 8.40
C ILE A 276 0.77 23.21 9.93
N THR A 277 1.49 22.31 10.62
CA THR A 277 1.71 22.35 12.06
C THR A 277 2.76 23.40 12.49
N GLY A 278 3.40 24.09 11.54
CA GLY A 278 4.42 25.10 11.82
C GLY A 278 5.85 24.55 11.85
N TYR A 279 6.09 23.32 11.40
CA TYR A 279 7.44 22.75 11.32
C TYR A 279 8.17 23.22 10.04
N PRO A 280 9.46 23.57 10.08
CA PRO A 280 10.34 23.70 11.24
C PRO A 280 10.04 24.99 12.04
N GLU A 281 9.78 24.87 13.35
CA GLU A 281 9.33 26.00 14.20
C GLU A 281 10.33 27.15 14.25
N SER A 282 11.64 26.83 14.28
CA SER A 282 12.71 27.81 14.43
C SER A 282 12.82 28.81 13.27
N ILE A 283 12.35 28.44 12.08
CA ILE A 283 12.48 29.27 10.88
C ILE A 283 11.13 29.61 10.22
N PHE A 284 10.04 29.08 10.75
CA PHE A 284 8.71 29.20 10.14
C PHE A 284 8.31 30.65 9.90
N SER A 285 8.35 31.49 10.93
CA SER A 285 7.96 32.90 10.84
C SER A 285 8.83 33.69 9.86
N THR A 286 10.15 33.46 9.88
CA THR A 286 11.11 34.12 8.98
C THR A 286 10.86 33.74 7.54
N ILE A 287 10.68 32.46 7.27
CA ILE A 287 10.38 31.98 5.91
C ILE A 287 9.05 32.55 5.42
N MET A 288 7.98 32.48 6.25
CA MET A 288 6.68 33.03 5.85
C MET A 288 6.72 34.53 5.57
N GLU A 289 7.49 35.32 6.33
CA GLU A 289 7.68 36.75 6.05
C GLU A 289 8.37 36.98 4.71
N MET A 290 9.39 36.20 4.38
CA MET A 290 10.08 36.26 3.08
C MET A 290 9.17 35.89 1.93
N LEU A 291 8.42 34.78 2.07
CA LEU A 291 7.55 34.25 1.03
C LEU A 291 6.36 35.19 0.71
N ARG A 292 5.79 35.85 1.72
CA ARG A 292 4.70 36.81 1.53
C ARG A 292 5.11 38.04 0.70
N ARG A 293 6.40 38.33 0.60
CA ARG A 293 6.94 39.43 -0.19
C ARG A 293 7.21 39.05 -1.64
N ASN A 294 7.13 37.75 -1.97
CA ASN A 294 7.36 37.28 -3.34
C ASN A 294 6.02 37.19 -4.10
N PRO A 295 5.76 38.06 -5.11
CA PRO A 295 4.52 38.04 -5.89
C PRO A 295 4.39 36.82 -6.81
N ASP A 296 5.51 36.20 -7.20
CA ASP A 296 5.57 35.07 -8.14
C ASP A 296 5.66 33.72 -7.43
N LEU A 297 5.39 33.69 -6.10
CA LEU A 297 5.47 32.50 -5.30
C LEU A 297 4.49 31.42 -5.77
N LYS A 298 5.00 30.24 -6.07
CA LYS A 298 4.19 29.02 -6.30
C LYS A 298 4.18 28.15 -5.06
N VAL A 299 2.98 27.84 -4.56
CA VAL A 299 2.76 27.01 -3.36
C VAL A 299 2.24 25.64 -3.79
N TYR A 300 2.93 24.59 -3.36
CA TYR A 300 2.58 23.20 -3.63
C TYR A 300 2.04 22.57 -2.35
N ALA A 301 0.77 22.24 -2.32
CA ALA A 301 0.11 21.57 -1.19
C ALA A 301 0.26 20.05 -1.34
N ILE A 302 0.79 19.41 -0.29
CA ILE A 302 1.02 17.96 -0.25
C ILE A 302 0.28 17.40 0.95
N HIS A 303 -0.64 16.48 0.73
CA HIS A 303 -1.50 15.95 1.77
C HIS A 303 -1.92 14.50 1.54
N ASP A 304 -2.28 13.84 2.64
CA ASP A 304 -2.92 12.53 2.63
C ASP A 304 -4.30 12.60 1.95
N CYS A 305 -4.75 11.48 1.38
CA CYS A 305 -6.14 11.35 0.98
C CYS A 305 -7.02 11.13 2.22
N SER A 306 -7.44 12.21 2.82
CA SER A 306 -8.29 12.23 4.02
C SER A 306 -9.15 13.50 4.04
N SER A 307 -10.18 13.54 4.90
CA SER A 307 -10.99 14.75 5.09
C SER A 307 -10.16 15.99 5.48
N LYS A 308 -9.12 15.79 6.30
CA LYS A 308 -8.17 16.86 6.64
C LYS A 308 -7.29 17.25 5.45
N GLY A 309 -6.78 16.25 4.73
CA GLY A 309 -5.88 16.47 3.61
C GLY A 309 -6.52 17.30 2.52
N VAL A 310 -7.69 16.90 2.03
CA VAL A 310 -8.41 17.63 0.96
C VAL A 310 -8.80 19.05 1.36
N SER A 311 -8.80 19.39 2.65
CA SER A 311 -9.05 20.75 3.14
C SER A 311 -7.82 21.65 3.15
N LEU A 312 -6.61 21.09 2.86
CA LEU A 312 -5.35 21.83 3.00
C LEU A 312 -5.32 23.06 2.10
N VAL A 313 -5.64 22.93 0.83
CA VAL A 313 -5.63 24.06 -0.13
C VAL A 313 -6.57 25.17 0.33
N HIS A 314 -7.78 24.82 0.75
CA HIS A 314 -8.74 25.78 1.30
C HIS A 314 -8.19 26.47 2.55
N HIS A 315 -7.58 25.70 3.47
CA HIS A 315 -6.97 26.25 4.68
C HIS A 315 -5.83 27.22 4.36
N LEU A 316 -4.99 26.91 3.39
CA LEU A 316 -3.91 27.81 2.96
C LEU A 316 -4.44 29.14 2.40
N ARG A 317 -5.59 29.14 1.73
CA ARG A 317 -6.22 30.34 1.16
C ARG A 317 -6.97 31.19 2.19
N THR A 318 -7.49 30.56 3.25
CA THR A 318 -8.41 31.21 4.21
C THR A 318 -7.79 31.54 5.56
N SER A 319 -6.58 31.06 5.85
CA SER A 319 -5.91 31.27 7.13
C SER A 319 -4.99 32.50 7.09
N GLU A 320 -5.10 33.35 8.11
CA GLU A 320 -4.21 34.52 8.32
C GLU A 320 -2.74 34.13 8.49
N LYS A 321 -2.48 32.94 9.04
CA LYS A 321 -1.11 32.42 9.17
C LYS A 321 -0.47 32.11 7.84
N TRP A 322 -1.27 31.85 6.80
CA TRP A 322 -0.83 31.47 5.49
C TRP A 322 -1.05 32.60 4.47
N PHE A 323 -1.88 32.40 3.48
CA PHE A 323 -2.01 33.27 2.31
C PHE A 323 -3.38 33.93 2.18
N LEU A 324 -4.05 34.23 3.31
CA LEU A 324 -5.30 34.97 3.26
C LEU A 324 -5.10 36.30 2.50
N ASN A 325 -5.98 36.60 1.56
CA ASN A 325 -5.95 37.82 0.74
C ASN A 325 -4.68 38.00 -0.12
N SER A 326 -3.92 36.92 -0.40
CA SER A 326 -2.78 36.97 -1.31
C SER A 326 -3.10 36.33 -2.66
N ASN A 327 -2.46 36.80 -3.73
CA ASN A 327 -2.64 36.27 -5.09
C ASN A 327 -1.66 35.12 -5.41
N VAL A 328 -1.20 34.36 -4.41
CA VAL A 328 -0.31 33.23 -4.63
C VAL A 328 -0.99 32.11 -5.37
N THR A 329 -0.29 31.52 -6.33
CA THR A 329 -0.75 30.31 -7.02
C THR A 329 -0.54 29.11 -6.11
N ILE A 330 -1.64 28.45 -5.71
CA ILE A 330 -1.59 27.21 -4.90
C ILE A 330 -1.97 26.03 -5.77
N ILE A 331 -1.02 25.09 -5.92
CA ILE A 331 -1.15 23.87 -6.74
C ILE A 331 -1.30 22.68 -5.79
N ASP A 332 -2.36 21.90 -5.98
CA ASP A 332 -2.60 20.69 -5.20
C ASP A 332 -1.81 19.51 -5.80
N LEU A 333 -0.85 18.99 -5.05
CA LEU A 333 -0.09 17.78 -5.37
C LEU A 333 -0.37 16.63 -4.38
N GLY A 334 -1.42 16.78 -3.57
CA GLY A 334 -1.84 15.78 -2.60
C GLY A 334 -2.55 14.58 -3.23
N LEU A 335 -2.88 13.63 -2.38
CA LEU A 335 -3.68 12.47 -2.77
C LEU A 335 -5.16 12.82 -2.77
N LEU A 336 -5.84 12.63 -3.90
CA LEU A 336 -7.27 12.85 -4.05
C LEU A 336 -8.05 11.53 -4.07
N PRO A 337 -9.30 11.51 -3.56
CA PRO A 337 -10.12 10.29 -3.53
C PRO A 337 -10.32 9.66 -4.91
N ARG A 338 -10.48 10.46 -5.98
CA ARG A 338 -10.59 9.95 -7.36
C ARG A 338 -9.43 9.04 -7.79
N GLN A 339 -8.20 9.37 -7.35
CA GLN A 339 -7.00 8.57 -7.64
C GLN A 339 -7.03 7.22 -6.91
N ILE A 340 -7.52 7.23 -5.66
CA ILE A 340 -7.65 6.02 -4.86
C ILE A 340 -8.73 5.09 -5.43
N ILE A 341 -9.88 5.66 -5.80
CA ILE A 341 -10.99 4.92 -6.40
C ILE A 341 -10.54 4.30 -7.74
N ALA A 342 -9.87 5.09 -8.59
CA ALA A 342 -9.32 4.62 -9.87
C ALA A 342 -8.29 3.48 -9.69
N SER A 343 -7.56 3.44 -8.57
CA SER A 343 -6.60 2.37 -8.26
C SER A 343 -7.24 1.00 -7.99
N GLN A 344 -8.57 0.92 -7.88
CA GLN A 344 -9.35 -0.31 -7.68
C GLN A 344 -8.88 -1.17 -6.49
N GLY A 345 -8.49 -0.53 -5.38
CA GLY A 345 -8.06 -1.20 -4.15
C GLY A 345 -6.60 -1.67 -4.13
N LYS A 346 -5.76 -1.18 -5.06
CA LYS A 346 -4.31 -1.42 -5.03
C LYS A 346 -3.62 -0.63 -3.92
N MET A 347 -4.17 0.54 -3.54
CA MET A 347 -3.63 1.36 -2.46
C MET A 347 -4.12 0.87 -1.10
N PHE A 348 -3.30 1.08 -0.06
CA PHE A 348 -3.60 0.67 1.30
C PHE A 348 -4.60 1.64 1.93
N THR A 349 -5.88 1.35 1.78
CA THR A 349 -6.97 2.16 2.34
C THR A 349 -7.23 1.76 3.78
N ARG A 350 -7.27 2.75 4.68
CA ARG A 350 -7.58 2.61 6.10
C ARG A 350 -8.92 3.29 6.42
N PHE A 351 -9.40 3.06 7.64
CA PHE A 351 -10.63 3.65 8.16
C PHE A 351 -10.37 4.35 9.49
N SER A 352 -11.01 5.50 9.69
CA SER A 352 -11.06 6.22 10.96
C SER A 352 -12.45 6.79 11.20
N SER A 353 -13.02 6.50 12.37
CA SER A 353 -14.29 7.10 12.80
C SER A 353 -14.17 8.63 12.98
N GLN A 354 -13.02 9.10 13.45
CA GLN A 354 -12.77 10.53 13.59
C GLN A 354 -12.79 11.25 12.24
N LEU A 355 -12.11 10.70 11.20
CA LEU A 355 -12.08 11.28 9.85
C LEU A 355 -13.44 11.22 9.18
N LYS A 356 -14.27 10.23 9.49
CA LYS A 356 -15.66 10.16 9.07
C LYS A 356 -16.48 11.34 9.60
N ASP A 357 -16.32 11.68 10.88
CA ASP A 357 -17.05 12.79 11.49
C ASP A 357 -16.52 14.15 10.98
N GLU A 358 -15.23 14.23 10.70
CA GLU A 358 -14.61 15.41 10.09
C GLU A 358 -15.05 15.61 8.63
N ALA A 359 -15.19 14.51 7.84
CA ALA A 359 -15.67 14.58 6.46
C ALA A 359 -17.04 15.24 6.36
N LYS A 360 -17.94 14.92 7.28
CA LYS A 360 -19.29 15.54 7.35
C LYS A 360 -19.26 17.04 7.69
N LYS A 361 -18.19 17.52 8.29
CA LYS A 361 -18.00 18.92 8.70
C LYS A 361 -17.22 19.74 7.66
N LEU A 362 -16.82 19.14 6.54
CA LEU A 362 -16.16 19.87 5.45
C LEU A 362 -17.02 21.06 5.00
N SER A 363 -16.38 22.20 4.75
CA SER A 363 -17.06 23.39 4.25
C SER A 363 -17.74 23.13 2.91
N VAL A 364 -18.77 23.89 2.59
CA VAL A 364 -19.52 23.78 1.33
C VAL A 364 -18.57 23.95 0.15
N ASP A 365 -17.64 24.91 0.23
CA ASP A 365 -16.68 25.18 -0.84
C ASP A 365 -15.81 23.97 -1.16
N ILE A 366 -15.31 23.26 -0.15
CA ILE A 366 -14.53 22.03 -0.35
C ILE A 366 -15.41 20.92 -0.94
N ARG A 367 -16.64 20.77 -0.44
CA ARG A 367 -17.57 19.74 -0.94
C ARG A 367 -17.95 19.96 -2.39
N LEU A 368 -17.99 21.20 -2.88
CA LEU A 368 -18.28 21.55 -4.28
C LEU A 368 -17.12 21.20 -5.24
N THR A 369 -15.88 21.08 -4.74
CA THR A 369 -14.72 20.66 -5.56
C THR A 369 -14.61 19.15 -5.75
N LEU A 370 -15.38 18.37 -4.98
CA LEU A 370 -15.36 16.92 -4.98
C LEU A 370 -16.60 16.34 -5.65
N THR A 371 -16.45 15.24 -6.37
CA THR A 371 -17.57 14.50 -6.94
C THR A 371 -18.40 13.79 -5.86
N ALA A 372 -19.62 13.38 -6.19
CA ALA A 372 -20.48 12.63 -5.26
C ALA A 372 -19.84 11.30 -4.81
N GLU A 373 -19.09 10.64 -5.69
CA GLU A 373 -18.38 9.40 -5.40
C GLU A 373 -17.21 9.63 -4.42
N GLU A 374 -16.43 10.69 -4.62
CA GLU A 374 -15.34 11.11 -3.74
C GLU A 374 -15.85 11.48 -2.35
N LEU A 375 -16.96 12.23 -2.28
CA LEU A 375 -17.61 12.58 -1.01
C LEU A 375 -18.12 11.33 -0.29
N ALA A 376 -18.78 10.42 -0.98
CA ALA A 376 -19.26 9.17 -0.40
C ALA A 376 -18.10 8.34 0.16
N TRP A 377 -16.96 8.31 -0.53
CA TRP A 377 -15.76 7.61 -0.09
C TRP A 377 -15.14 8.23 1.18
N LEU A 378 -15.05 9.56 1.27
CA LEU A 378 -14.59 10.29 2.46
C LEU A 378 -15.59 10.16 3.62
N ASP A 379 -16.90 10.29 3.35
CA ASP A 379 -17.97 10.22 4.34
C ASP A 379 -18.07 8.82 5.00
N THR A 380 -17.53 7.79 4.37
CA THR A 380 -17.35 6.48 5.03
C THR A 380 -16.21 6.47 6.03
N GLY A 381 -15.30 7.46 6.05
CA GLY A 381 -14.14 7.55 6.93
C GLY A 381 -12.90 6.85 6.39
N ASN A 382 -12.87 6.60 5.10
CA ASN A 382 -11.71 6.05 4.41
C ASN A 382 -10.59 7.08 4.28
N PHE A 383 -9.35 6.62 4.31
CA PHE A 383 -8.19 7.46 4.06
C PHE A 383 -6.99 6.64 3.56
N VAL A 384 -6.07 7.32 2.87
CA VAL A 384 -4.78 6.78 2.43
C VAL A 384 -3.70 7.78 2.79
N GLU A 385 -2.64 7.30 3.44
CA GLU A 385 -1.54 8.14 3.92
C GLU A 385 -0.40 8.19 2.88
N LEU A 386 0.24 9.34 2.74
CA LEU A 386 1.45 9.50 1.91
C LEU A 386 2.59 8.58 2.39
N GLU A 387 2.65 8.29 3.68
CA GLU A 387 3.62 7.35 4.24
C GLU A 387 3.40 5.89 3.77
N SER A 388 2.30 5.58 3.07
CA SER A 388 2.11 4.28 2.40
C SER A 388 3.02 4.08 1.19
N PHE A 389 3.62 5.15 0.68
CA PHE A 389 4.58 5.13 -0.42
C PHE A 389 6.02 5.12 0.10
N THR A 390 6.91 4.48 -0.66
CA THR A 390 8.35 4.53 -0.36
C THR A 390 8.89 5.96 -0.55
N PRO A 391 9.95 6.37 0.18
CA PRO A 391 10.56 7.68 0.02
C PRO A 391 10.92 7.99 -1.42
N GLN A 392 11.53 7.03 -2.13
CA GLN A 392 11.93 7.17 -3.53
C GLN A 392 10.73 7.53 -4.42
N LYS A 393 9.62 6.80 -4.27
CA LYS A 393 8.41 7.03 -5.08
C LYS A 393 7.78 8.38 -4.76
N LEU A 394 7.66 8.72 -3.48
CA LEU A 394 7.11 10.00 -3.06
C LEU A 394 7.92 11.19 -3.63
N ILE A 395 9.25 11.16 -3.46
CA ILE A 395 10.16 12.19 -3.98
C ILE A 395 10.06 12.29 -5.51
N GLN A 396 10.03 11.16 -6.22
CA GLN A 396 9.93 11.13 -7.68
C GLN A 396 8.64 11.80 -8.17
N VAL A 397 7.49 11.46 -7.56
CA VAL A 397 6.20 12.02 -7.95
C VAL A 397 6.13 13.52 -7.67
N LEU A 398 6.60 13.95 -6.50
CA LEU A 398 6.63 15.37 -6.17
C LEU A 398 7.54 16.16 -7.10
N ARG A 399 8.68 15.59 -7.48
CA ARG A 399 9.59 16.20 -8.46
C ARG A 399 8.92 16.38 -9.82
N HIS A 400 8.20 15.35 -10.29
CA HIS A 400 7.42 15.45 -11.54
C HIS A 400 6.31 16.48 -11.45
N GLY A 401 5.58 16.55 -10.33
CA GLY A 401 4.52 17.53 -10.12
C GLY A 401 5.03 18.97 -10.13
N ILE A 402 6.15 19.23 -9.48
CA ILE A 402 6.77 20.55 -9.48
C ILE A 402 7.30 20.89 -10.89
N SER A 403 7.90 19.94 -11.60
CA SER A 403 8.42 20.16 -12.95
C SER A 403 7.31 20.31 -14.00
N GLY A 404 6.26 19.48 -13.89
CA GLY A 404 5.10 19.50 -14.80
C GLY A 404 4.31 20.79 -14.69
N SER A 405 4.17 21.34 -13.50
CA SER A 405 3.47 22.63 -13.28
C SER A 405 4.18 23.84 -13.88
N LEU A 406 5.43 23.71 -14.30
CA LEU A 406 6.15 24.75 -15.05
C LEU A 406 5.70 24.81 -16.53
N ASN A 407 5.13 23.71 -17.05
CA ASN A 407 4.71 23.59 -18.45
C ASN A 407 3.18 23.75 -18.64
N LEU A 408 2.45 23.89 -17.55
CA LEU A 408 0.97 23.93 -17.57
C LEU A 408 0.46 25.31 -17.10
N GLU A 409 0.34 26.24 -18.01
CA GLU A 409 -0.48 27.45 -17.84
C GLU A 409 -1.99 27.17 -18.05
N SER A 410 -2.39 25.95 -18.27
CA SER A 410 -3.81 25.55 -18.45
C SER A 410 -4.08 24.14 -17.96
N ASP A 411 -5.12 24.05 -17.15
CA ASP A 411 -5.92 22.89 -16.77
C ASP A 411 -5.42 21.95 -15.66
N ASP A 412 -6.37 21.72 -14.81
CA ASP A 412 -6.62 20.75 -13.70
C ASP A 412 -5.78 19.45 -13.76
N SER A 413 -4.48 19.51 -13.56
CA SER A 413 -3.61 18.34 -13.60
C SER A 413 -3.39 17.76 -12.21
N SER A 414 -4.18 16.76 -11.86
CA SER A 414 -3.92 15.89 -10.73
C SER A 414 -2.92 14.81 -11.13
N ILE A 415 -1.84 14.68 -10.37
CA ILE A 415 -0.83 13.62 -10.58
C ILE A 415 -1.36 12.31 -9.98
N ILE A 416 -1.53 11.29 -10.81
CA ILE A 416 -1.98 9.98 -10.38
C ILE A 416 -0.80 9.16 -9.87
N LEU A 417 -0.77 8.92 -8.55
CA LEU A 417 0.10 7.94 -7.89
C LEU A 417 -0.51 6.54 -8.01
N ILE A 418 -0.30 5.85 -9.10
CA ILE A 418 -0.70 4.44 -9.19
C ILE A 418 0.30 3.62 -8.39
N GLY A 419 -0.10 3.21 -7.17
CA GLY A 419 0.70 2.33 -6.32
C GLY A 419 0.66 0.91 -6.84
N ASP A 420 1.80 0.34 -7.23
CA ASP A 420 1.94 -1.09 -7.36
C ASP A 420 2.32 -1.70 -6.01
N SER A 421 1.40 -2.44 -5.43
CA SER A 421 1.64 -3.26 -4.24
C SER A 421 2.18 -4.67 -4.60
N GLY A 422 2.55 -4.87 -5.86
CA GLY A 422 3.14 -6.12 -6.36
C GLY A 422 4.66 -6.02 -6.38
N ILE A 423 5.33 -6.58 -5.38
CA ILE A 423 6.77 -6.83 -5.42
C ILE A 423 7.01 -7.96 -6.42
N ASN A 424 7.15 -7.62 -7.69
CA ASN A 424 7.94 -8.41 -8.61
C ASN A 424 9.28 -7.69 -8.75
N SER A 425 10.36 -8.38 -8.40
CA SER A 425 11.73 -7.98 -8.70
C SER A 425 11.94 -8.04 -10.22
N GLY A 426 11.58 -7.02 -10.90
CA GLY A 426 11.76 -6.83 -12.33
C GLY A 426 11.36 -5.41 -12.66
N ASN A 427 12.26 -4.69 -13.31
CA ASN A 427 12.20 -3.31 -13.76
C ASN A 427 10.83 -2.90 -14.36
N ASP A 428 9.81 -2.72 -13.56
CA ASP A 428 8.58 -2.09 -14.03
C ASP A 428 8.59 -0.63 -13.58
N ILE A 429 9.06 0.19 -14.49
CA ILE A 429 8.90 1.66 -14.46
C ILE A 429 7.41 1.92 -14.68
N TYR A 430 6.70 2.25 -13.62
CA TYR A 430 5.33 2.73 -13.74
C TYR A 430 5.34 4.18 -14.17
N MET A 431 4.80 4.42 -15.37
CA MET A 431 4.58 5.75 -15.90
C MET A 431 3.63 6.53 -14.98
N VAL A 432 4.04 7.71 -14.60
CA VAL A 432 3.18 8.76 -14.08
C VAL A 432 2.52 9.40 -15.30
N GLU A 433 1.28 9.00 -15.59
CA GLU A 433 0.49 9.71 -16.58
C GLU A 433 -0.18 10.90 -15.90
N SER A 434 0.19 12.10 -16.31
CA SER A 434 -0.61 13.31 -16.07
C SER A 434 -1.77 13.30 -17.05
N PHE A 435 -2.99 13.27 -16.54
CA PHE A 435 -4.15 13.53 -17.36
C PHE A 435 -4.46 15.02 -17.31
N GLY A 436 -4.39 15.68 -18.49
CA GLY A 436 -4.92 17.00 -18.72
C GLY A 436 -6.44 17.00 -18.74
#